data_7d8b8e12d3427ec4d7089f7b2018306d
#
_entry.id   7d8b8e12d3427ec4d7089f7b2018306d
#
_cell.length_a   1.000
_cell.length_b   1.000
_cell.length_c   1.000
_cell.angle_alpha   90.00
_cell.angle_beta   90.00
_cell.angle_gamma   90.00
#
_symmetry.space_group_name_H-M   'P 1'
#
loop_
_entity.id
_entity.type
_entity.pdbx_description
1 polymer ?
#
loop_
_entity_poly.entity_id
_entity_poly.type
_entity_poly.pdbx_seq_one_letter_code
_entity_poly.pdbx_strand_id
1 'polypeptide(L)'
;QVTIDLIQTNSKLGKSTLKKNVELHWDNIFFHLANSGMNADNTVVFMHKGLKESLGGGNYKTDNFGNLVGVNQYKDCSNIMIYGIHYKPDFIYYDNLYQSTKDKSVDVFAKNSKDKVLELKYSNIAAEIIQAINRGCCRGIVDGKAPEMSVQLLLPNNKKLSKVIIDSIESEMNGVKLTRVKYPLEFNIKEDETKPATDKDIVLMNCIDTSLDNIKLSDLYKQAGIKGKRVKERMTRNLTKTDFNDTYLAVEVNKLGYKVKKNGQWYLIKH
;
A
#
# COMPACT_ATOMS: atom_id res chain seq x y z
N GLN A 1 10.09 27.73 -4.59
CA GLN A 1 9.49 27.07 -3.41
C GLN A 1 8.88 25.74 -3.83
N VAL A 2 9.16 24.66 -3.08
CA VAL A 2 8.54 23.34 -3.31
C VAL A 2 7.26 23.24 -2.49
N THR A 3 6.15 22.93 -3.16
CA THR A 3 4.86 22.63 -2.52
C THR A 3 4.52 21.16 -2.73
N ILE A 4 4.17 20.45 -1.66
CA ILE A 4 3.81 19.03 -1.73
C ILE A 4 2.38 18.83 -1.22
N ASP A 5 1.51 18.36 -2.09
CA ASP A 5 0.17 17.94 -1.76
C ASP A 5 0.20 16.48 -1.31
N LEU A 6 -0.12 16.27 -0.04
CA LEU A 6 -0.16 14.95 0.59
C LEU A 6 -1.57 14.34 0.43
N ILE A 7 -1.66 13.26 -0.34
CA ILE A 7 -2.91 12.58 -0.67
C ILE A 7 -2.94 11.25 0.07
N GLN A 8 -3.74 11.15 1.12
CA GLN A 8 -3.89 9.91 1.86
C GLN A 8 -4.77 8.93 1.10
N THR A 9 -4.26 7.72 0.83
CA THR A 9 -5.02 6.65 0.18
C THR A 9 -5.40 5.53 1.14
N ASN A 10 -6.36 4.69 0.73
CA ASN A 10 -6.70 3.45 1.42
C ASN A 10 -5.89 2.26 0.90
N SER A 11 -5.02 2.46 -0.07
CA SER A 11 -4.19 1.44 -0.70
C SER A 11 -2.81 1.33 -0.04
N LYS A 12 -2.20 0.15 -0.13
CA LYS A 12 -0.80 -0.07 0.26
C LYS A 12 0.19 0.53 -0.72
N LEU A 13 -0.24 0.83 -1.94
CA LEU A 13 0.56 1.40 -3.03
C LEU A 13 1.82 0.58 -3.40
N GLY A 14 1.89 -0.66 -2.98
CA GLY A 14 2.99 -1.58 -3.31
C GLY A 14 2.81 -2.26 -4.66
N LYS A 15 3.90 -2.84 -5.21
CA LYS A 15 3.92 -3.50 -6.53
C LYS A 15 2.79 -4.52 -6.73
N SER A 16 2.52 -5.35 -5.73
CA SER A 16 1.46 -6.39 -5.82
C SER A 16 0.06 -5.79 -5.91
N THR A 17 -0.18 -4.69 -5.23
CA THR A 17 -1.45 -3.94 -5.27
C THR A 17 -1.63 -3.29 -6.63
N LEU A 18 -0.61 -2.54 -7.09
CA LEU A 18 -0.67 -1.78 -8.34
C LEU A 18 -0.80 -2.66 -9.59
N LYS A 19 -0.33 -3.90 -9.55
CA LYS A 19 -0.45 -4.84 -10.68
C LYS A 19 -1.85 -5.43 -10.88
N LYS A 20 -2.72 -5.35 -9.89
CA LYS A 20 -4.01 -6.05 -9.93
C LYS A 20 -5.08 -5.31 -10.74
N ASN A 21 -5.09 -3.97 -10.65
CA ASN A 21 -6.10 -3.13 -11.31
C ASN A 21 -5.40 -1.98 -12.04
N VAL A 22 -4.57 -2.32 -13.03
CA VAL A 22 -3.71 -1.37 -13.73
C VAL A 22 -4.48 -0.20 -14.34
N GLU A 23 -5.60 -0.48 -15.01
CA GLU A 23 -6.45 0.55 -15.62
C GLU A 23 -6.98 1.53 -14.58
N LEU A 24 -7.53 1.03 -13.49
CA LEU A 24 -8.04 1.87 -12.40
C LEU A 24 -6.93 2.73 -11.76
N HIS A 25 -5.70 2.22 -11.68
CA HIS A 25 -4.57 3.02 -11.20
C HIS A 25 -4.20 4.14 -12.18
N TRP A 26 -4.28 3.89 -13.48
CA TRP A 26 -4.08 4.92 -14.49
C TRP A 26 -5.19 5.97 -14.47
N ASP A 27 -6.44 5.57 -14.33
CA ASP A 27 -7.57 6.50 -14.17
C ASP A 27 -7.36 7.41 -12.96
N ASN A 28 -6.90 6.84 -11.84
CA ASN A 28 -6.52 7.62 -10.65
C ASN A 28 -5.39 8.61 -10.92
N ILE A 29 -4.34 8.19 -11.62
CA ILE A 29 -3.22 9.07 -11.98
C ILE A 29 -3.74 10.24 -12.82
N PHE A 30 -4.49 9.97 -13.88
CA PHE A 30 -5.03 11.01 -14.74
C PHE A 30 -6.00 11.93 -14.01
N PHE A 31 -6.84 11.39 -13.13
CA PHE A 31 -7.71 12.19 -12.29
C PHE A 31 -6.94 13.17 -11.41
N HIS A 32 -5.91 12.70 -10.72
CA HIS A 32 -5.09 13.57 -9.87
C HIS A 32 -4.35 14.62 -10.69
N LEU A 33 -3.75 14.25 -11.80
CA LEU A 33 -3.05 15.18 -12.70
C LEU A 33 -3.99 16.26 -13.23
N ALA A 34 -5.17 15.89 -13.69
CA ALA A 34 -6.17 16.82 -14.19
C ALA A 34 -6.66 17.80 -13.11
N ASN A 35 -6.97 17.29 -11.90
CA ASN A 35 -7.47 18.13 -10.80
C ASN A 35 -6.41 19.07 -10.21
N SER A 36 -5.13 18.74 -10.37
CA SER A 36 -4.03 19.60 -9.92
C SER A 36 -3.56 20.61 -10.97
N GLY A 37 -4.12 20.56 -12.18
CA GLY A 37 -3.67 21.39 -13.29
C GLY A 37 -2.27 21.06 -13.81
N MET A 38 -1.77 19.85 -13.51
CA MET A 38 -0.45 19.38 -13.98
C MET A 38 -0.54 18.98 -15.45
N ASN A 39 0.16 19.70 -16.32
CA ASN A 39 0.20 19.40 -17.75
C ASN A 39 1.33 18.41 -18.11
N ALA A 40 1.21 17.76 -19.27
CA ALA A 40 2.13 16.70 -19.68
C ALA A 40 3.55 17.19 -19.97
N ASP A 41 3.74 18.43 -20.44
CA ASP A 41 5.03 18.92 -20.93
C ASP A 41 6.07 19.05 -19.81
N ASN A 42 5.62 19.47 -18.63
CA ASN A 42 6.48 19.77 -17.48
C ASN A 42 6.21 18.85 -16.26
N THR A 43 5.50 17.75 -16.46
CA THR A 43 5.17 16.77 -15.41
C THR A 43 5.90 15.45 -15.62
N VAL A 44 6.45 14.91 -14.53
CA VAL A 44 6.93 13.53 -14.47
C VAL A 44 6.18 12.72 -13.41
N VAL A 45 5.80 11.50 -13.77
CA VAL A 45 5.13 10.57 -12.85
C VAL A 45 6.07 9.43 -12.49
N PHE A 46 6.45 9.34 -11.23
CA PHE A 46 7.23 8.22 -10.69
C PHE A 46 6.31 7.14 -10.17
N MET A 47 6.49 5.91 -10.67
CA MET A 47 5.64 4.78 -10.36
C MET A 47 6.41 3.46 -10.37
N HIS A 48 5.74 2.35 -10.14
CA HIS A 48 6.34 1.04 -10.33
C HIS A 48 6.56 0.71 -11.82
N LYS A 49 7.71 0.07 -12.12
CA LYS A 49 8.06 -0.38 -13.47
C LYS A 49 6.92 -1.13 -14.17
N GLY A 50 6.28 -2.07 -13.49
CA GLY A 50 5.17 -2.84 -14.09
C GLY A 50 3.92 -2.03 -14.40
N LEU A 51 3.67 -0.91 -13.72
CA LEU A 51 2.60 0.02 -14.07
C LEU A 51 2.97 0.87 -15.27
N LYS A 52 4.22 1.36 -15.32
CA LYS A 52 4.77 2.10 -16.46
C LYS A 52 4.68 1.31 -17.77
N GLU A 53 5.01 0.02 -17.73
CA GLU A 53 5.06 -0.85 -18.92
C GLU A 53 3.66 -1.22 -19.45
N SER A 54 2.62 -1.13 -18.64
CA SER A 54 1.30 -1.65 -18.99
C SER A 54 0.46 -0.74 -19.90
N LEU A 55 0.61 0.59 -19.80
CA LEU A 55 -0.24 1.54 -20.56
C LEU A 55 0.53 2.70 -21.23
N GLY A 56 1.87 2.66 -21.22
CA GLY A 56 2.68 3.61 -21.98
C GLY A 56 2.64 5.07 -21.52
N GLY A 57 1.99 5.37 -20.38
CA GLY A 57 2.05 6.71 -19.77
C GLY A 57 1.30 7.86 -20.46
N GLY A 58 0.65 7.61 -21.59
CA GLY A 58 0.03 8.67 -22.36
C GLY A 58 1.08 9.70 -22.81
N ASN A 59 0.76 10.99 -22.74
CA ASN A 59 1.68 12.07 -23.08
C ASN A 59 2.60 12.49 -21.93
N TYR A 60 2.44 11.92 -20.73
CA TYR A 60 3.25 12.28 -19.56
C TYR A 60 4.59 11.57 -19.55
N LYS A 61 5.63 12.27 -19.09
CA LYS A 61 6.92 11.64 -18.78
C LYS A 61 6.73 10.70 -17.61
N THR A 62 7.15 9.46 -17.74
CA THR A 62 7.02 8.44 -16.69
C THR A 62 8.35 7.78 -16.39
N ASP A 63 8.62 7.53 -15.10
CA ASP A 63 9.79 6.74 -14.70
C ASP A 63 9.48 5.89 -13.46
N ASN A 64 10.41 5.01 -13.12
CA ASN A 64 10.26 4.12 -11.98
C ASN A 64 11.35 4.33 -10.92
N PHE A 65 11.01 4.04 -9.68
CA PHE A 65 11.90 4.23 -8.52
C PHE A 65 13.29 3.61 -8.68
N GLY A 66 13.43 2.46 -9.34
CA GLY A 66 14.72 1.80 -9.55
C GLY A 66 15.66 2.53 -10.51
N ASN A 67 15.20 3.56 -11.21
CA ASN A 67 15.95 4.30 -12.24
C ASN A 67 16.33 5.73 -11.80
N LEU A 68 16.26 6.02 -10.51
CA LEU A 68 16.46 7.39 -10.01
C LEU A 68 17.93 7.82 -9.93
N VAL A 69 18.89 6.89 -10.01
CA VAL A 69 20.31 7.18 -9.83
C VAL A 69 20.91 7.72 -11.15
N GLY A 70 21.57 8.86 -11.08
CA GLY A 70 22.32 9.44 -12.23
C GLY A 70 21.48 10.10 -13.32
N VAL A 71 20.15 10.17 -13.18
CA VAL A 71 19.25 10.70 -14.20
C VAL A 71 19.03 12.21 -14.00
N ASN A 72 19.24 13.00 -15.05
CA ASN A 72 18.99 14.46 -15.08
C ASN A 72 17.91 14.89 -16.09
N GLN A 73 17.24 13.94 -16.73
CA GLN A 73 16.27 14.22 -17.80
C GLN A 73 14.99 14.93 -17.33
N TYR A 74 14.77 15.01 -16.01
CA TYR A 74 13.58 15.64 -15.42
C TYR A 74 13.87 17.00 -14.77
N LYS A 75 15.10 17.53 -14.91
CA LYS A 75 15.53 18.82 -14.31
C LYS A 75 14.63 20.00 -14.66
N ASP A 76 13.94 19.92 -15.79
CA ASP A 76 13.04 20.97 -16.28
C ASP A 76 11.57 20.72 -15.91
N CYS A 77 11.26 19.61 -15.23
CA CYS A 77 9.91 19.32 -14.77
C CYS A 77 9.60 20.11 -13.50
N SER A 78 8.62 21.00 -13.59
CA SER A 78 8.11 21.78 -12.45
C SER A 78 7.01 21.04 -11.68
N ASN A 79 6.52 19.92 -12.20
CA ASN A 79 5.50 19.09 -11.56
C ASN A 79 5.96 17.65 -11.44
N ILE A 80 5.75 17.08 -10.27
CA ILE A 80 6.06 15.69 -9.97
C ILE A 80 4.84 15.01 -9.35
N MET A 81 4.51 13.83 -9.84
CA MET A 81 3.58 12.94 -9.17
C MET A 81 4.30 11.68 -8.73
N ILE A 82 4.13 11.31 -7.46
CA ILE A 82 4.66 10.06 -6.89
C ILE A 82 3.50 9.13 -6.62
N TYR A 83 3.38 8.10 -7.47
CA TYR A 83 2.31 7.11 -7.43
C TYR A 83 2.83 5.71 -7.17
N GLY A 84 2.93 5.37 -5.91
CA GLY A 84 3.39 4.06 -5.48
C GLY A 84 4.48 4.12 -4.43
N ILE A 85 4.71 2.99 -3.79
CA ILE A 85 5.75 2.78 -2.78
C ILE A 85 6.67 1.65 -3.22
N HIS A 86 7.96 1.95 -3.30
CA HIS A 86 8.97 0.98 -3.68
C HIS A 86 9.42 0.14 -2.48
N TYR A 87 8.79 -1.00 -2.30
CA TYR A 87 9.24 -1.99 -1.32
C TYR A 87 10.31 -2.91 -1.94
N LYS A 88 11.52 -2.87 -1.41
CA LYS A 88 12.55 -3.87 -1.71
C LYS A 88 12.23 -5.19 -1.00
N PRO A 89 12.75 -6.33 -1.46
CA PRO A 89 12.65 -7.58 -0.73
C PRO A 89 13.19 -7.47 0.70
N ASP A 90 12.54 -8.09 1.67
CA ASP A 90 12.89 -7.93 3.08
C ASP A 90 14.34 -8.34 3.40
N PHE A 91 14.92 -9.32 2.68
CA PHE A 91 16.30 -9.73 2.89
C PHE A 91 17.30 -8.59 2.68
N ILE A 92 17.03 -7.63 1.80
CA ILE A 92 17.90 -6.46 1.57
C ILE A 92 18.00 -5.61 2.84
N TYR A 93 16.90 -5.44 3.57
CA TYR A 93 16.92 -4.66 4.82
C TYR A 93 17.61 -5.40 5.95
N TYR A 94 17.50 -6.73 6.00
CA TYR A 94 18.26 -7.56 6.93
C TYR A 94 19.76 -7.52 6.62
N ASP A 95 20.14 -7.59 5.35
CA ASP A 95 21.54 -7.48 4.93
C ASP A 95 22.12 -6.10 5.28
N ASN A 96 21.39 -5.03 4.96
CA ASN A 96 21.80 -3.67 5.32
C ASN A 96 21.96 -3.50 6.84
N LEU A 97 21.05 -4.05 7.65
CA LEU A 97 21.18 -4.05 9.10
C LEU A 97 22.44 -4.79 9.54
N TYR A 98 22.69 -5.98 9.00
CA TYR A 98 23.89 -6.77 9.29
C TYR A 98 25.15 -6.01 8.91
N GLN A 99 25.23 -5.42 7.74
CA GLN A 99 26.38 -4.65 7.28
C GLN A 99 26.65 -3.42 8.16
N SER A 100 25.61 -2.75 8.65
CA SER A 100 25.72 -1.59 9.54
C SER A 100 26.07 -1.97 10.99
N THR A 101 25.89 -3.23 11.39
CA THR A 101 26.15 -3.69 12.74
C THR A 101 27.67 -3.93 12.93
N LYS A 102 28.27 -3.26 13.90
CA LYS A 102 29.73 -3.45 14.23
C LYS A 102 30.02 -4.83 14.78
N ASP A 103 29.14 -5.34 15.64
CA ASP A 103 29.24 -6.68 16.20
C ASP A 103 28.53 -7.69 15.29
N LYS A 104 29.32 -8.48 14.58
CA LYS A 104 28.83 -9.50 13.62
C LYS A 104 28.28 -10.76 14.30
N SER A 105 28.36 -10.86 15.62
CA SER A 105 27.71 -11.94 16.39
C SER A 105 26.22 -11.69 16.61
N VAL A 106 25.74 -10.48 16.34
CA VAL A 106 24.33 -10.13 16.52
C VAL A 106 23.45 -10.89 15.51
N ASP A 107 22.48 -11.65 16.03
CA ASP A 107 21.46 -12.28 15.20
C ASP A 107 20.44 -11.23 14.71
N VAL A 108 20.61 -10.80 13.47
CA VAL A 108 19.71 -9.81 12.83
C VAL A 108 18.32 -10.37 12.53
N PHE A 109 18.14 -11.69 12.59
CA PHE A 109 16.83 -12.34 12.42
C PHE A 109 16.08 -12.52 13.75
N ALA A 110 16.72 -12.21 14.87
CA ALA A 110 16.08 -12.26 16.18
C ALA A 110 14.82 -11.37 16.24
N LYS A 111 13.89 -11.71 17.13
CA LYS A 111 12.61 -10.98 17.25
C LYS A 111 12.80 -9.49 17.54
N ASN A 112 13.78 -9.14 18.35
CA ASN A 112 14.11 -7.76 18.71
C ASN A 112 14.71 -6.93 17.56
N SER A 113 15.22 -7.58 16.51
CA SER A 113 15.76 -6.89 15.32
C SER A 113 14.68 -6.50 14.32
N LYS A 114 13.46 -7.05 14.43
CA LYS A 114 12.37 -6.77 13.49
C LYS A 114 11.94 -5.31 13.45
N ASP A 115 11.92 -4.66 14.60
CA ASP A 115 11.55 -3.24 14.68
C ASP A 115 12.63 -2.37 14.01
N LYS A 116 13.92 -2.67 14.22
CA LYS A 116 15.04 -1.99 13.54
C LYS A 116 15.01 -2.19 12.03
N VAL A 117 14.70 -3.39 11.56
CA VAL A 117 14.53 -3.68 10.13
C VAL A 117 13.36 -2.89 9.56
N LEU A 118 12.26 -2.76 10.30
CA LEU A 118 11.10 -1.99 9.88
C LEU A 118 11.40 -0.49 9.81
N GLU A 119 12.12 0.06 10.77
CA GLU A 119 12.60 1.44 10.77
C GLU A 119 13.50 1.70 9.56
N LEU A 120 14.48 0.82 9.33
CA LEU A 120 15.36 0.91 8.16
C LEU A 120 14.58 0.86 6.85
N LYS A 121 13.58 -0.03 6.75
CA LYS A 121 12.68 -0.13 5.60
C LYS A 121 11.94 1.19 5.34
N TYR A 122 11.37 1.80 6.38
CA TYR A 122 10.61 3.04 6.24
C TYR A 122 11.51 4.22 5.89
N SER A 123 12.69 4.31 6.50
CA SER A 123 13.68 5.35 6.18
C SER A 123 14.18 5.23 4.74
N ASN A 124 14.44 4.03 4.24
CA ASN A 124 14.82 3.82 2.84
C ASN A 124 13.73 4.26 1.86
N ILE A 125 12.46 3.97 2.17
CA ILE A 125 11.31 4.40 1.35
C ILE A 125 11.22 5.94 1.33
N ALA A 126 11.36 6.59 2.49
CA ALA A 126 11.33 8.04 2.58
C ALA A 126 12.47 8.67 1.77
N ALA A 127 13.69 8.14 1.88
CA ALA A 127 14.84 8.60 1.12
C ALA A 127 14.63 8.46 -0.40
N GLU A 128 14.05 7.36 -0.87
CA GLU A 128 13.73 7.18 -2.30
C GLU A 128 12.67 8.18 -2.79
N ILE A 129 11.67 8.51 -1.97
CA ILE A 129 10.67 9.53 -2.28
C ILE A 129 11.32 10.90 -2.37
N ILE A 130 12.15 11.29 -1.41
CA ILE A 130 12.89 12.56 -1.42
C ILE A 130 13.81 12.62 -2.63
N GLN A 131 14.48 11.51 -2.96
CA GLN A 131 15.30 11.43 -4.16
C GLN A 131 14.48 11.63 -5.44
N ALA A 132 13.27 11.08 -5.52
CA ALA A 132 12.37 11.29 -6.66
C ALA A 132 11.94 12.76 -6.77
N ILE A 133 11.57 13.41 -5.66
CA ILE A 133 11.23 14.84 -5.63
C ILE A 133 12.42 15.68 -6.12
N ASN A 134 13.61 15.37 -5.66
CA ASN A 134 14.83 16.07 -6.04
C ASN A 134 15.27 15.81 -7.50
N ARG A 135 14.53 15.09 -8.32
CA ARG A 135 14.78 14.95 -9.77
C ARG A 135 14.15 16.06 -10.60
N GLY A 136 13.20 16.78 -10.04
CA GLY A 136 12.58 17.92 -10.70
C GLY A 136 13.42 19.20 -10.69
N CYS A 137 12.81 20.27 -11.12
CA CYS A 137 13.46 21.56 -11.32
C CYS A 137 14.00 22.21 -10.04
N CYS A 138 13.58 21.77 -8.85
CA CYS A 138 14.03 22.34 -7.57
C CYS A 138 15.56 22.29 -7.35
N ARG A 139 16.30 21.48 -8.13
CA ARG A 139 17.77 21.41 -8.11
C ARG A 139 18.44 22.56 -8.87
N GLY A 140 17.71 23.21 -9.77
CA GLY A 140 18.23 24.33 -10.55
C GLY A 140 18.16 25.63 -9.74
N ILE A 141 19.19 25.89 -8.90
CA ILE A 141 19.25 27.12 -8.13
C ILE A 141 19.70 28.27 -9.04
N VAL A 142 18.85 29.29 -9.15
CA VAL A 142 19.15 30.54 -9.87
C VAL A 142 19.04 31.66 -8.85
N ASP A 143 20.07 32.49 -8.75
CA ASP A 143 20.17 33.63 -7.82
C ASP A 143 19.85 33.25 -6.36
N GLY A 144 20.33 32.06 -5.93
CA GLY A 144 20.12 31.55 -4.58
C GLY A 144 18.69 31.02 -4.28
N LYS A 145 17.83 30.96 -5.29
CA LYS A 145 16.46 30.46 -5.13
C LYS A 145 16.23 29.25 -6.01
N ALA A 146 15.60 28.22 -5.42
CA ALA A 146 15.08 27.10 -6.19
C ALA A 146 13.83 27.53 -6.97
N PRO A 147 13.67 27.07 -8.23
CA PRO A 147 12.43 27.25 -8.99
C PRO A 147 11.20 26.74 -8.21
N GLU A 148 10.03 27.27 -8.55
CA GLU A 148 8.78 26.76 -8.00
C GLU A 148 8.51 25.36 -8.55
N MET A 149 8.11 24.47 -7.67
CA MET A 149 7.80 23.09 -8.01
C MET A 149 6.61 22.59 -7.21
N SER A 150 5.70 21.90 -7.88
CA SER A 150 4.53 21.26 -7.29
C SER A 150 4.69 19.73 -7.31
N VAL A 151 4.40 19.11 -6.19
CA VAL A 151 4.49 17.65 -6.02
C VAL A 151 3.15 17.11 -5.53
N GLN A 152 2.66 16.07 -6.17
CA GLN A 152 1.59 15.24 -5.64
C GLN A 152 2.15 13.94 -5.08
N LEU A 153 2.03 13.73 -3.79
CA LEU A 153 2.53 12.54 -3.09
C LEU A 153 1.38 11.71 -2.53
N LEU A 154 1.16 10.55 -3.12
CA LEU A 154 0.21 9.59 -2.59
C LEU A 154 0.82 8.83 -1.42
N LEU A 155 0.16 8.91 -0.28
CA LEU A 155 0.55 8.23 0.96
C LEU A 155 -0.19 6.90 1.11
N PRO A 156 0.50 5.82 1.51
CA PRO A 156 -0.12 4.51 1.70
C PRO A 156 -1.05 4.51 2.94
N ASN A 157 -1.92 3.51 3.04
CA ASN A 157 -2.79 3.32 4.20
C ASN A 157 -2.04 3.00 5.52
N ASN A 158 -0.73 2.79 5.47
CA ASN A 158 0.12 2.56 6.64
C ASN A 158 0.48 3.89 7.33
N LYS A 159 -0.22 4.23 8.40
CA LYS A 159 -0.02 5.49 9.15
C LYS A 159 1.41 5.70 9.67
N LYS A 160 2.09 4.61 10.11
CA LYS A 160 3.48 4.70 10.60
C LYS A 160 4.43 5.07 9.47
N LEU A 161 4.30 4.40 8.32
CA LEU A 161 5.11 4.71 7.14
C LEU A 161 4.83 6.12 6.62
N SER A 162 3.55 6.51 6.50
CA SER A 162 3.17 7.87 6.08
C SER A 162 3.77 8.94 7.00
N LYS A 163 3.79 8.70 8.31
CA LYS A 163 4.42 9.61 9.26
C LYS A 163 5.93 9.72 9.02
N VAL A 164 6.64 8.60 8.87
CA VAL A 164 8.10 8.62 8.60
C VAL A 164 8.41 9.37 7.30
N ILE A 165 7.62 9.17 6.25
CA ILE A 165 7.79 9.90 4.98
C ILE A 165 7.65 11.41 5.19
N ILE A 166 6.61 11.85 5.89
CA ILE A 166 6.34 13.27 6.14
C ILE A 166 7.45 13.88 7.00
N ASP A 167 7.79 13.24 8.13
CA ASP A 167 8.82 13.72 9.05
C ASP A 167 10.19 13.84 8.33
N SER A 168 10.53 12.88 7.44
CA SER A 168 11.77 12.92 6.66
C SER A 168 11.77 14.06 5.64
N ILE A 169 10.67 14.31 4.94
CA ILE A 169 10.54 15.42 4.01
C ILE A 169 10.72 16.76 4.74
N GLU A 170 10.06 16.94 5.88
CA GLU A 170 10.16 18.17 6.68
C GLU A 170 11.59 18.41 7.19
N SER A 171 12.31 17.33 7.56
CA SER A 171 13.67 17.44 8.09
C SER A 171 14.73 17.65 7.01
N GLU A 172 14.56 17.09 5.81
CA GLU A 172 15.58 17.09 4.77
C GLU A 172 15.35 18.17 3.68
N MET A 173 14.13 18.69 3.55
CA MET A 173 13.76 19.68 2.54
C MET A 173 13.34 21.01 3.19
N ASN A 174 14.34 21.81 3.57
CA ASN A 174 14.10 23.11 4.20
C ASN A 174 13.22 24.03 3.34
N GLY A 175 12.18 24.60 3.95
CA GLY A 175 11.28 25.53 3.29
C GLY A 175 10.22 24.90 2.38
N VAL A 176 10.07 23.57 2.42
CA VAL A 176 8.97 22.88 1.75
C VAL A 176 7.64 23.26 2.39
N LYS A 177 6.60 23.45 1.55
CA LYS A 177 5.23 23.63 2.02
C LYS A 177 4.45 22.33 1.86
N LEU A 178 3.98 21.74 2.95
CA LEU A 178 3.15 20.54 2.94
C LEU A 178 1.68 20.91 3.07
N THR A 179 0.84 20.39 2.19
CA THR A 179 -0.61 20.59 2.21
C THR A 179 -1.30 19.23 2.21
N ARG A 180 -2.22 18.99 3.13
CA ARG A 180 -3.04 17.78 3.10
C ARG A 180 -4.27 18.00 2.23
N VAL A 181 -4.37 17.23 1.17
CA VAL A 181 -5.48 17.33 0.22
C VAL A 181 -6.42 16.14 0.44
N LYS A 182 -7.71 16.42 0.54
CA LYS A 182 -8.77 15.42 0.55
C LYS A 182 -9.40 15.40 -0.82
N TYR A 183 -9.22 14.31 -1.55
CA TYR A 183 -9.99 14.05 -2.76
C TYR A 183 -11.26 13.28 -2.43
N PRO A 184 -12.32 13.40 -3.27
CA PRO A 184 -13.54 12.62 -3.12
C PRO A 184 -13.23 11.12 -3.05
N LEU A 185 -13.97 10.41 -2.20
CA LEU A 185 -13.79 8.98 -1.91
C LEU A 185 -14.06 8.03 -3.10
N GLU A 186 -14.54 8.56 -4.21
CA GLU A 186 -14.92 7.80 -5.41
C GLU A 186 -13.77 7.04 -6.06
N PHE A 187 -12.53 7.47 -5.80
CA PHE A 187 -11.29 6.81 -6.25
C PHE A 187 -10.61 5.99 -5.16
N ASN A 188 -11.28 5.72 -4.06
CA ASN A 188 -10.84 4.66 -3.18
C ASN A 188 -10.93 3.36 -3.96
N ILE A 189 -9.78 2.89 -4.42
CA ILE A 189 -9.64 1.53 -4.87
C ILE A 189 -10.05 0.67 -3.67
N LYS A 190 -11.34 0.37 -3.60
CA LYS A 190 -11.75 -0.79 -2.81
C LYS A 190 -11.01 -1.92 -3.49
N GLU A 191 -9.97 -2.41 -2.82
CA GLU A 191 -9.53 -3.77 -3.11
C GLU A 191 -10.73 -4.66 -2.78
N ASP A 192 -11.68 -4.75 -3.71
CA ASP A 192 -12.70 -5.80 -3.73
C ASP A 192 -11.99 -7.12 -4.02
N GLU A 193 -11.04 -7.40 -3.13
CA GLU A 193 -10.42 -8.70 -3.04
C GLU A 193 -11.05 -9.45 -1.89
N THR A 194 -12.22 -9.93 -2.13
CA THR A 194 -12.54 -11.25 -1.59
C THR A 194 -11.42 -12.15 -2.11
N LYS A 195 -10.51 -12.54 -1.23
CA LYS A 195 -9.53 -13.57 -1.59
C LYS A 195 -10.31 -14.68 -2.25
N PRO A 196 -9.91 -15.15 -3.45
CA PRO A 196 -10.67 -16.17 -4.15
C PRO A 196 -10.95 -17.33 -3.21
N ALA A 197 -12.17 -17.85 -3.26
CA ALA A 197 -12.57 -18.99 -2.47
C ALA A 197 -11.55 -20.12 -2.65
N THR A 198 -11.07 -20.66 -1.55
CA THR A 198 -10.35 -21.94 -1.62
C THR A 198 -11.38 -23.07 -1.69
N ASP A 199 -11.01 -24.24 -2.23
CA ASP A 199 -11.91 -25.40 -2.24
C ASP A 199 -12.50 -25.71 -0.86
N LYS A 200 -11.70 -25.47 0.21
CA LYS A 200 -12.16 -25.64 1.60
C LYS A 200 -13.18 -24.59 2.04
N ASP A 201 -13.09 -23.38 1.53
CA ASP A 201 -14.06 -22.33 1.81
C ASP A 201 -15.39 -22.66 1.14
N ILE A 202 -15.36 -23.16 -0.09
CA ILE A 202 -16.56 -23.61 -0.84
C ILE A 202 -17.21 -24.80 -0.11
N VAL A 203 -16.43 -25.80 0.28
CA VAL A 203 -16.95 -26.97 1.01
C VAL A 203 -17.58 -26.54 2.35
N LEU A 204 -16.98 -25.60 3.08
CA LEU A 204 -17.53 -25.08 4.31
C LEU A 204 -18.87 -24.38 4.09
N MET A 205 -18.96 -23.54 3.07
CA MET A 205 -20.20 -22.82 2.72
C MET A 205 -21.35 -23.79 2.38
N ASN A 206 -21.05 -24.84 1.63
CA ASN A 206 -22.03 -25.86 1.24
C ASN A 206 -22.54 -26.69 2.44
N CYS A 207 -21.86 -26.66 3.58
CA CYS A 207 -22.27 -27.32 4.81
C CYS A 207 -23.13 -26.44 5.73
N ILE A 208 -23.34 -25.16 5.38
CA ILE A 208 -24.18 -24.28 6.21
C ILE A 208 -25.65 -24.60 5.96
N ASP A 209 -26.30 -25.12 6.99
CA ASP A 209 -27.75 -25.33 7.00
C ASP A 209 -28.44 -24.01 7.37
N THR A 210 -29.04 -23.36 6.39
CA THR A 210 -29.71 -22.05 6.55
C THR A 210 -31.03 -22.14 7.35
N SER A 211 -31.50 -23.34 7.69
CA SER A 211 -32.66 -23.52 8.55
C SER A 211 -32.32 -23.31 10.03
N LEU A 212 -31.05 -23.36 10.42
CA LEU A 212 -30.57 -23.27 11.79
C LEU A 212 -30.25 -21.81 12.17
N ASP A 213 -30.73 -21.35 13.31
CA ASP A 213 -30.44 -20.02 13.85
C ASP A 213 -29.06 -19.91 14.49
N ASN A 214 -28.50 -21.05 14.91
CA ASN A 214 -27.19 -21.14 15.57
C ASN A 214 -26.42 -22.35 15.05
N ILE A 215 -25.23 -22.11 14.52
CA ILE A 215 -24.34 -23.16 14.01
C ILE A 215 -22.99 -23.05 14.72
N LYS A 216 -22.61 -24.10 15.44
CA LYS A 216 -21.31 -24.18 16.11
C LYS A 216 -20.21 -24.40 15.06
N LEU A 217 -19.20 -23.54 15.00
CA LEU A 217 -18.14 -23.65 13.99
C LEU A 217 -17.35 -24.97 14.08
N SER A 218 -17.16 -25.52 15.28
CA SER A 218 -16.50 -26.84 15.45
C SER A 218 -17.23 -27.98 14.74
N ASP A 219 -18.56 -27.93 14.76
CA ASP A 219 -19.39 -28.98 14.17
C ASP A 219 -19.47 -28.77 12.64
N LEU A 220 -19.57 -27.54 12.21
CA LEU A 220 -19.49 -27.18 10.82
C LEU A 220 -18.15 -27.62 10.19
N TYR A 221 -17.02 -27.39 10.87
CA TYR A 221 -15.71 -27.85 10.41
C TYR A 221 -15.62 -29.39 10.35
N LYS A 222 -16.27 -30.08 11.29
CA LYS A 222 -16.33 -31.55 11.28
C LYS A 222 -17.14 -32.04 10.08
N GLN A 223 -18.31 -31.46 9.84
CA GLN A 223 -19.19 -31.78 8.71
C GLN A 223 -18.50 -31.51 7.37
N ALA A 224 -17.80 -30.39 7.24
CA ALA A 224 -17.02 -30.05 6.05
C ALA A 224 -15.72 -30.85 5.90
N GLY A 225 -15.43 -31.82 6.79
CA GLY A 225 -14.21 -32.64 6.74
C GLY A 225 -12.91 -31.84 6.95
N ILE A 226 -12.99 -30.63 7.50
CA ILE A 226 -11.84 -29.77 7.71
C ILE A 226 -11.00 -30.24 8.90
N LYS A 227 -9.83 -30.78 8.60
CA LYS A 227 -8.86 -31.29 9.58
C LYS A 227 -7.72 -30.28 9.80
N GLY A 228 -7.10 -30.35 10.97
CA GLY A 228 -5.92 -29.55 11.34
C GLY A 228 -6.25 -28.24 12.05
N LYS A 229 -5.61 -28.03 13.21
CA LYS A 229 -5.80 -26.86 14.09
C LYS A 229 -5.54 -25.55 13.37
N ARG A 230 -4.39 -25.44 12.65
CA ARG A 230 -4.00 -24.22 11.93
C ARG A 230 -4.99 -23.81 10.82
N VAL A 231 -5.60 -24.80 10.15
CA VAL A 231 -6.60 -24.53 9.09
C VAL A 231 -7.87 -23.95 9.71
N LYS A 232 -8.37 -24.56 10.78
CA LYS A 232 -9.54 -24.10 11.53
C LYS A 232 -9.35 -22.69 12.10
N GLU A 233 -8.20 -22.44 12.73
CA GLU A 233 -7.84 -21.11 13.24
C GLU A 233 -7.78 -20.05 12.13
N ARG A 234 -7.22 -20.38 10.95
CA ARG A 234 -7.22 -19.47 9.80
C ARG A 234 -8.62 -19.15 9.32
N MET A 235 -9.48 -20.17 9.17
CA MET A 235 -10.86 -20.00 8.72
C MET A 235 -11.69 -19.20 9.74
N THR A 236 -11.58 -19.52 11.04
CA THR A 236 -12.21 -18.72 12.10
C THR A 236 -11.76 -17.26 12.04
N ARG A 237 -10.45 -17.01 11.87
CA ARG A 237 -9.91 -15.65 11.72
C ARG A 237 -10.48 -14.94 10.50
N ASN A 238 -10.65 -15.66 9.40
CA ASN A 238 -11.23 -15.10 8.18
C ASN A 238 -12.70 -14.73 8.37
N LEU A 239 -13.44 -15.50 9.14
CA LEU A 239 -14.84 -15.24 9.47
C LEU A 239 -15.02 -14.10 10.48
N THR A 240 -14.04 -13.88 11.39
CA THR A 240 -14.14 -12.92 12.51
C THR A 240 -13.51 -11.56 12.24
N LYS A 241 -12.86 -11.36 11.11
CA LYS A 241 -12.31 -10.04 10.72
C LYS A 241 -13.44 -9.08 10.38
N THR A 242 -13.84 -8.27 11.37
CA THR A 242 -14.85 -7.21 11.23
C THR A 242 -14.30 -5.90 10.66
N ASP A 243 -12.96 -5.74 10.65
CA ASP A 243 -12.33 -4.52 10.15
C ASP A 243 -11.70 -4.78 8.78
N PHE A 244 -12.40 -4.41 7.74
CA PHE A 244 -12.02 -4.49 6.33
C PHE A 244 -12.05 -5.89 5.72
N ASN A 245 -13.21 -6.21 5.23
CA ASN A 245 -13.41 -6.98 4.02
C ASN A 245 -12.59 -8.25 3.97
N ASP A 246 -13.31 -9.18 4.14
CA ASP A 246 -13.70 -9.57 2.86
C ASP A 246 -12.88 -10.73 2.47
N THR A 247 -12.84 -11.64 3.41
CA THR A 247 -12.59 -13.01 2.98
C THR A 247 -13.89 -13.50 2.36
N TYR A 248 -13.81 -14.24 1.28
CA TYR A 248 -14.95 -14.91 0.66
C TYR A 248 -15.93 -15.47 1.71
N LEU A 249 -15.41 -16.16 2.75
CA LEU A 249 -16.20 -16.72 3.83
C LEU A 249 -17.01 -15.65 4.60
N ALA A 250 -16.43 -14.52 4.95
CA ALA A 250 -17.14 -13.50 5.71
C ALA A 250 -18.26 -12.85 4.88
N VAL A 251 -18.00 -12.60 3.61
CA VAL A 251 -19.00 -12.04 2.67
C VAL A 251 -20.15 -13.01 2.47
N GLU A 252 -19.86 -14.26 2.16
CA GLU A 252 -20.91 -15.25 1.87
C GLU A 252 -21.72 -15.60 3.13
N VAL A 253 -21.08 -15.71 4.29
CA VAL A 253 -21.78 -15.93 5.58
C VAL A 253 -22.72 -14.76 5.90
N ASN A 254 -22.29 -13.52 5.66
CA ASN A 254 -23.15 -12.34 5.82
C ASN A 254 -24.33 -12.35 4.83
N LYS A 255 -24.11 -12.71 3.56
CA LYS A 255 -25.19 -12.84 2.56
C LYS A 255 -26.27 -13.86 2.98
N LEU A 256 -25.85 -14.93 3.67
CA LEU A 256 -26.77 -15.91 4.24
C LEU A 256 -27.48 -15.44 5.53
N GLY A 257 -27.20 -14.22 5.99
CA GLY A 257 -27.82 -13.64 7.18
C GLY A 257 -27.18 -14.07 8.51
N TYR A 258 -25.91 -14.53 8.49
CA TYR A 258 -25.23 -14.94 9.71
C TYR A 258 -24.11 -13.97 10.12
N LYS A 259 -23.93 -13.83 11.43
CA LYS A 259 -22.75 -13.19 12.06
C LYS A 259 -21.99 -14.18 12.91
N VAL A 260 -20.68 -13.97 13.01
CA VAL A 260 -19.83 -14.78 13.87
C VAL A 260 -19.81 -14.20 15.28
N LYS A 261 -20.14 -15.00 16.27
CA LYS A 261 -20.10 -14.60 17.68
C LYS A 261 -19.33 -15.61 18.52
N LYS A 262 -18.63 -15.12 19.53
CA LYS A 262 -17.92 -15.95 20.50
C LYS A 262 -18.71 -16.03 21.80
N ASN A 263 -19.09 -17.22 22.18
CA ASN A 263 -19.71 -17.50 23.48
C ASN A 263 -19.06 -18.79 24.04
N GLY A 264 -17.92 -18.64 24.75
CA GLY A 264 -17.05 -19.77 25.10
C GLY A 264 -16.44 -20.43 23.85
N GLN A 265 -17.25 -20.70 22.85
CA GLN A 265 -16.89 -21.23 21.52
C GLN A 265 -17.40 -20.31 20.43
N TRP A 266 -17.00 -20.57 19.18
CA TRP A 266 -17.41 -19.77 18.03
C TRP A 266 -18.67 -20.31 17.37
N TYR A 267 -19.60 -19.43 17.05
CA TYR A 267 -20.89 -19.72 16.41
C TYR A 267 -21.15 -18.80 15.23
N LEU A 268 -21.87 -19.31 14.22
CA LEU A 268 -22.63 -18.51 13.28
C LEU A 268 -24.03 -18.31 13.88
N ILE A 269 -24.44 -17.06 14.02
CA ILE A 269 -25.75 -16.71 14.58
C ILE A 269 -26.52 -15.93 13.52
N LYS A 270 -27.76 -16.37 13.23
CA LYS A 270 -28.63 -15.68 12.28
C LYS A 270 -29.04 -14.32 12.83
N HIS A 271 -29.14 -13.34 11.93
CA HIS A 271 -29.57 -11.98 12.29
C HIS A 271 -31.07 -11.89 12.38
#